data_62e85d714e6fa6547518f1b2d3388c3b
#
_entry.id   62e85d714e6fa6547518f1b2d3388c3b
#
_cell.length_a   1.000
_cell.length_b   1.000
_cell.length_c   1.000
_cell.angle_alpha   90.00
_cell.angle_beta   90.00
_cell.angle_gamma   90.00
#
_symmetry.space_group_name_H-M   'P 1'
#
loop_
_entity.id
_entity.type
_entity.pdbx_description
1 polymer ?
#
loop_
_entity_poly.entity_id
_entity_poly.type
_entity_poly.pdbx_seq_one_letter_code
_entity_poly.pdbx_strand_id
1 'polypeptide(L)'
;FNNIQLNLRRNDGIVVYINGVERVRDNMPAGAIAYGTFARANLAAPAQENTVFYADPSLFTAGVNTIAVEVHTGVNTEANMVFDMQVLGIDAASTFNSSSATLGLNSCSQVLFAGLYWGANHQQNANSDTSWMKQETKIKFKVPGSSSYQIVTSTQTDYHNGIRLAGLV
;
A
#
# COMPACT_ATOMS: atom_id res chain seq x y z
N PHE A 1 0.72 12.98 7.62
CA PHE A 1 0.62 11.67 6.97
C PHE A 1 2.00 11.05 6.84
N ASN A 2 2.08 9.73 6.96
CA ASN A 2 3.34 9.00 6.81
C ASN A 2 3.46 8.38 5.42
N ASN A 3 2.40 8.35 4.67
CA ASN A 3 2.36 7.87 3.30
C ASN A 3 1.16 8.47 2.56
N ILE A 4 1.25 8.57 1.25
CA ILE A 4 0.13 8.92 0.38
C ILE A 4 -0.17 7.71 -0.49
N GLN A 5 -1.40 7.25 -0.45
CA GLN A 5 -1.87 6.17 -1.30
C GLN A 5 -2.64 6.74 -2.48
N LEU A 6 -2.30 6.28 -3.67
CA LEU A 6 -2.96 6.59 -4.92
C LEU A 6 -3.68 5.33 -5.41
N ASN A 7 -4.99 5.32 -5.38
CA ASN A 7 -5.80 4.27 -5.98
C ASN A 7 -6.17 4.72 -7.38
N LEU A 8 -5.71 4.00 -8.38
CA LEU A 8 -5.85 4.36 -9.78
C LEU A 8 -6.66 3.31 -10.54
N ARG A 9 -7.61 3.78 -11.34
CA ARG A 9 -8.24 3.00 -12.39
C ARG A 9 -7.92 3.64 -13.72
N ARG A 10 -7.36 2.91 -14.65
CA ARG A 10 -6.95 3.43 -15.95
C ARG A 10 -7.09 2.37 -17.04
N ASN A 11 -7.16 2.88 -18.27
CA ASN A 11 -7.03 2.10 -19.50
C ASN A 11 -6.27 2.96 -20.53
N ASP A 12 -5.03 2.59 -20.97
CA ASP A 12 -4.20 1.42 -20.66
C ASP A 12 -2.98 1.81 -19.82
N GLY A 13 -2.23 2.80 -20.26
CA GLY A 13 -1.04 3.33 -19.60
C GLY A 13 -1.33 4.63 -18.86
N ILE A 14 -0.56 4.90 -17.82
CA ILE A 14 -0.72 6.12 -17.02
C ILE A 14 0.64 6.67 -16.57
N VAL A 15 0.74 7.99 -16.54
CA VAL A 15 1.81 8.72 -15.86
C VAL A 15 1.17 9.73 -14.93
N VAL A 16 1.59 9.75 -13.66
CA VAL A 16 1.10 10.70 -12.64
C VAL A 16 2.25 11.57 -12.16
N TYR A 17 2.04 12.86 -12.20
CA TYR A 17 2.95 13.88 -11.69
C TYR A 17 2.35 14.55 -10.47
N ILE A 18 3.13 14.73 -9.43
CA ILE A 18 2.78 15.49 -8.24
C ILE A 18 3.72 16.67 -8.15
N ASN A 19 3.16 17.88 -8.17
CA ASN A 19 3.93 19.15 -8.17
C ASN A 19 5.04 19.18 -9.21
N GLY A 20 4.76 18.67 -10.41
CA GLY A 20 5.69 18.62 -11.55
C GLY A 20 6.69 17.47 -11.52
N VAL A 21 6.67 16.62 -10.51
CA VAL A 21 7.58 15.46 -10.40
C VAL A 21 6.83 14.17 -10.73
N GLU A 22 7.34 13.40 -11.71
CA GLU A 22 6.79 12.10 -12.06
C GLU A 22 6.87 11.12 -10.87
N ARG A 23 5.75 10.50 -10.54
CA ARG A 23 5.63 9.58 -9.40
C ARG A 23 5.10 8.22 -9.73
N VAL A 24 4.23 8.13 -10.69
CA VAL A 24 3.70 6.85 -11.16
C VAL A 24 3.93 6.79 -12.65
N ARG A 25 4.51 5.68 -13.09
CA ARG A 25 4.59 5.30 -14.49
C ARG A 25 4.22 3.84 -14.59
N ASP A 26 3.05 3.56 -15.11
CA ASP A 26 2.58 2.20 -15.23
C ASP A 26 2.07 1.90 -16.63
N ASN A 27 2.47 0.73 -17.16
CA ASN A 27 2.22 0.28 -18.53
C ASN A 27 2.68 1.28 -19.62
N MET A 28 3.69 2.11 -19.32
CA MET A 28 4.27 3.08 -20.25
C MET A 28 5.72 2.73 -20.59
N PRO A 29 6.22 3.08 -21.79
CA PRO A 29 7.63 2.91 -22.12
C PRO A 29 8.52 3.80 -21.24
N ALA A 30 9.80 3.44 -21.14
CA ALA A 30 10.82 4.29 -20.53
C ALA A 30 11.15 5.49 -21.42
N GLY A 31 11.74 6.53 -20.81
CA GLY A 31 12.13 7.75 -21.50
C GLY A 31 11.04 8.81 -21.56
N ALA A 32 11.19 9.78 -22.45
CA ALA A 32 10.24 10.87 -22.59
C ALA A 32 8.89 10.39 -23.14
N ILE A 33 7.82 10.88 -22.54
CA ILE A 33 6.45 10.65 -22.99
C ILE A 33 6.01 11.84 -23.85
N ALA A 34 5.47 11.57 -25.02
CA ALA A 34 4.88 12.55 -25.92
C ALA A 34 3.40 12.22 -26.11
N TYR A 35 2.63 13.17 -26.61
CA TYR A 35 1.20 13.01 -26.88
C TYR A 35 0.86 11.73 -27.68
N GLY A 36 1.67 11.36 -28.65
CA GLY A 36 1.47 10.15 -29.47
C GLY A 36 2.12 8.88 -28.92
N THR A 37 2.64 8.89 -27.68
CA THR A 37 3.24 7.70 -27.10
C THR A 37 2.15 6.72 -26.68
N PHE A 38 2.18 5.49 -27.18
CA PHE A 38 1.25 4.44 -26.79
C PHE A 38 1.70 3.75 -25.51
N ALA A 39 0.72 3.23 -24.77
CA ALA A 39 0.99 2.28 -23.70
C ALA A 39 1.67 1.01 -24.24
N ARG A 40 2.37 0.29 -23.37
CA ARG A 40 3.13 -0.92 -23.74
C ARG A 40 2.24 -2.08 -24.17
N ALA A 41 1.04 -2.14 -23.60
CA ALA A 41 0.07 -3.18 -23.89
C ALA A 41 -1.35 -2.66 -23.65
N ASN A 42 -2.32 -3.24 -24.37
CA ASN A 42 -3.73 -3.07 -24.07
C ASN A 42 -4.07 -3.82 -22.79
N LEU A 43 -4.81 -3.19 -21.90
CA LEU A 43 -5.26 -3.78 -20.64
C LEU A 43 -6.74 -4.16 -20.74
N ALA A 44 -7.05 -5.41 -20.46
CA ALA A 44 -8.41 -5.87 -20.27
C ALA A 44 -8.76 -5.86 -18.75
N ALA A 45 -10.06 -5.80 -18.44
CA ALA A 45 -10.50 -6.07 -17.07
C ALA A 45 -10.04 -7.48 -16.62
N PRO A 46 -9.58 -7.71 -15.37
CA PRO A 46 -9.55 -6.75 -14.27
C PRO A 46 -8.28 -5.88 -14.16
N ALA A 47 -7.33 -5.99 -15.10
CA ALA A 47 -6.05 -5.25 -15.04
C ALA A 47 -6.22 -3.71 -15.11
N GLN A 48 -7.38 -3.24 -15.59
CA GLN A 48 -7.77 -1.84 -15.56
C GLN A 48 -8.23 -1.36 -14.17
N GLU A 49 -8.49 -2.29 -13.24
CA GLU A 49 -9.12 -1.98 -11.97
C GLU A 49 -8.10 -1.74 -10.86
N ASN A 50 -8.36 -0.70 -10.07
CA ASN A 50 -7.79 -0.40 -8.75
C ASN A 50 -6.33 -0.82 -8.52
N THR A 51 -5.43 -0.24 -9.28
CA THR A 51 -4.01 -0.36 -9.00
C THR A 51 -3.63 0.63 -7.90
N VAL A 52 -2.91 0.16 -6.89
CA VAL A 52 -2.50 0.97 -5.75
C VAL A 52 -1.03 1.34 -5.89
N PHE A 53 -0.75 2.63 -5.78
CA PHE A 53 0.60 3.17 -5.71
C PHE A 53 0.78 3.98 -4.43
N TYR A 54 2.03 4.17 -4.03
CA TYR A 54 2.37 4.97 -2.86
C TYR A 54 3.32 6.09 -3.26
N ALA A 55 3.10 7.25 -2.67
CA ALA A 55 3.92 8.43 -2.86
C ALA A 55 4.44 8.95 -1.51
N ASP A 56 5.63 9.55 -1.53
CA ASP A 56 6.20 10.19 -0.37
C ASP A 56 5.38 11.44 -0.01
N PRO A 57 4.94 11.60 1.25
CA PRO A 57 4.23 12.79 1.69
C PRO A 57 5.00 14.10 1.48
N SER A 58 6.33 14.06 1.45
CA SER A 58 7.18 15.24 1.21
C SER A 58 6.96 15.91 -0.15
N LEU A 59 6.31 15.21 -1.08
CA LEU A 59 5.91 15.76 -2.39
C LEU A 59 4.73 16.72 -2.32
N PHE A 60 4.01 16.67 -1.22
CA PHE A 60 2.87 17.53 -0.96
C PHE A 60 3.29 18.66 -0.02
N THR A 61 2.90 19.87 -0.36
CA THR A 61 3.14 21.05 0.46
C THR A 61 1.86 21.49 1.15
N ALA A 62 1.99 22.28 2.22
CA ALA A 62 0.83 22.92 2.80
C ALA A 62 0.19 23.89 1.79
N GLY A 63 -1.12 23.80 1.64
CA GLY A 63 -1.87 24.62 0.67
C GLY A 63 -2.17 23.87 -0.63
N VAL A 64 -2.05 24.56 -1.76
CA VAL A 64 -2.41 24.03 -3.08
C VAL A 64 -1.33 23.10 -3.61
N ASN A 65 -1.75 21.92 -4.05
CA ASN A 65 -0.90 20.96 -4.73
C ASN A 65 -1.49 20.65 -6.13
N THR A 66 -0.62 20.46 -7.10
CA THR A 66 -1.02 20.12 -8.46
C THR A 66 -0.74 18.65 -8.72
N ILE A 67 -1.78 17.93 -9.13
CA ILE A 67 -1.65 16.55 -9.64
C ILE A 67 -2.00 16.60 -11.11
N ALA A 68 -1.06 16.23 -11.98
CA ALA A 68 -1.26 16.08 -13.40
C ALA A 68 -1.19 14.60 -13.78
N VAL A 69 -2.06 14.20 -14.71
CA VAL A 69 -2.17 12.80 -15.14
C VAL A 69 -2.23 12.74 -16.66
N GLU A 70 -1.42 11.86 -17.23
CA GLU A 70 -1.47 11.47 -18.62
C GLU A 70 -1.98 10.04 -18.70
N VAL A 71 -3.01 9.79 -19.55
CA VAL A 71 -3.52 8.45 -19.83
C VAL A 71 -3.32 8.16 -21.31
N HIS A 72 -2.77 7.01 -21.62
CA HIS A 72 -2.39 6.62 -22.97
C HIS A 72 -3.00 5.28 -23.33
N THR A 73 -3.56 5.18 -24.52
CA THR A 73 -4.08 3.92 -25.08
C THR A 73 -2.94 3.03 -25.59
N GLY A 74 -3.16 1.73 -25.64
CA GLY A 74 -2.19 0.77 -26.18
C GLY A 74 -2.10 0.79 -27.72
N VAL A 75 -3.15 1.26 -28.40
CA VAL A 75 -3.20 1.42 -29.86
C VAL A 75 -4.07 2.62 -30.24
N ASN A 76 -3.83 3.20 -31.42
CA ASN A 76 -4.51 4.41 -31.86
C ASN A 76 -5.99 4.21 -32.25
N THR A 77 -6.50 3.01 -32.27
CA THR A 77 -7.89 2.69 -32.64
C THR A 77 -8.79 2.41 -31.44
N GLU A 78 -8.24 2.46 -30.25
CA GLU A 78 -9.01 2.16 -29.05
C GLU A 78 -9.81 3.38 -28.57
N ALA A 79 -11.14 3.20 -28.45
CA ALA A 79 -12.06 4.26 -28.07
C ALA A 79 -12.35 4.34 -26.56
N ASN A 80 -11.84 3.37 -25.79
CA ASN A 80 -12.20 3.19 -24.38
C ASN A 80 -11.13 3.71 -23.44
N MET A 81 -11.06 5.01 -23.25
CA MET A 81 -10.22 5.60 -22.23
C MET A 81 -10.96 5.65 -20.90
N VAL A 82 -10.39 5.07 -19.87
CA VAL A 82 -10.93 5.08 -18.51
C VAL A 82 -9.88 5.69 -17.56
N PHE A 83 -10.34 6.59 -16.73
CA PHE A 83 -9.53 7.16 -15.66
C PHE A 83 -10.37 7.45 -14.43
N ASP A 84 -9.91 7.00 -13.29
CA ASP A 84 -10.39 7.40 -11.97
C ASP A 84 -9.22 7.37 -10.99
N MET A 85 -9.21 8.30 -10.05
CA MET A 85 -8.15 8.40 -9.06
C MET A 85 -8.68 8.83 -7.71
N GLN A 86 -8.26 8.12 -6.68
CA GLN A 86 -8.43 8.51 -5.29
C GLN A 86 -7.08 8.74 -4.64
N VAL A 87 -6.93 9.83 -3.94
CA VAL A 87 -5.73 10.17 -3.17
C VAL A 87 -6.06 10.11 -1.69
N LEU A 88 -5.36 9.28 -0.95
CA LEU A 88 -5.55 9.08 0.48
C LEU A 88 -4.26 9.42 1.24
N GLY A 89 -4.36 10.34 2.18
CA GLY A 89 -3.32 10.52 3.20
C GLY A 89 -3.44 9.42 4.25
N ILE A 90 -2.38 8.63 4.40
CA ILE A 90 -2.33 7.57 5.41
C ILE A 90 -1.47 8.05 6.56
N ASP A 91 -2.08 8.13 7.74
CA ASP A 91 -1.36 8.36 8.98
C ASP A 91 -0.92 7.02 9.59
N ALA A 92 0.24 7.01 10.28
CA ALA A 92 0.72 5.82 10.99
C ALA A 92 -0.26 5.32 12.06
N ALA A 93 -1.17 6.20 12.52
CA ALA A 93 -2.22 5.84 13.47
C ALA A 93 -3.45 5.18 12.83
N SER A 94 -3.64 5.31 11.50
CA SER A 94 -4.78 4.74 10.76
C SER A 94 -4.33 3.65 9.81
N THR A 95 -3.69 2.61 10.33
CA THR A 95 -3.37 1.43 9.53
C THR A 95 -4.64 0.62 9.30
N PHE A 96 -4.93 0.21 8.05
CA PHE A 96 -6.08 -0.61 7.67
C PHE A 96 -6.18 -1.94 8.44
N ASN A 97 -5.11 -2.35 9.09
CA ASN A 97 -4.97 -3.60 9.81
C ASN A 97 -4.67 -3.34 11.30
N SER A 98 -5.35 -2.39 11.91
CA SER A 98 -5.27 -2.18 13.35
C SER A 98 -6.46 -2.83 14.06
N SER A 99 -6.20 -3.47 15.17
CA SER A 99 -7.20 -3.96 16.09
C SER A 99 -6.83 -3.60 17.52
N SER A 100 -7.82 -3.43 18.35
CA SER A 100 -7.64 -3.19 19.78
C SER A 100 -8.54 -4.12 20.58
N ALA A 101 -8.06 -4.58 21.72
CA ALA A 101 -8.84 -5.32 22.68
C ALA A 101 -8.52 -4.83 24.08
N THR A 102 -9.53 -4.85 24.95
CA THR A 102 -9.38 -4.53 26.36
C THR A 102 -9.60 -5.79 27.16
N LEU A 103 -8.63 -6.13 28.01
CA LEU A 103 -8.74 -7.21 28.95
C LEU A 103 -9.02 -6.64 30.36
N GLY A 104 -10.20 -6.93 30.88
CA GLY A 104 -10.58 -6.59 32.26
C GLY A 104 -10.06 -7.67 33.21
N LEU A 105 -9.09 -7.34 34.05
CA LEU A 105 -8.58 -8.22 35.08
C LEU A 105 -9.02 -7.70 36.46
N ASN A 106 -9.43 -8.62 37.33
CA ASN A 106 -9.66 -8.29 38.74
C ASN A 106 -8.34 -7.97 39.44
N SER A 107 -8.39 -7.16 40.50
CA SER A 107 -7.21 -6.71 41.25
C SER A 107 -6.35 -7.84 41.82
N CYS A 108 -6.90 -9.04 41.97
CA CYS A 108 -6.21 -10.22 42.46
C CYS A 108 -5.76 -11.20 41.37
N SER A 109 -5.94 -10.81 40.07
CA SER A 109 -5.56 -11.68 38.96
C SER A 109 -4.05 -11.60 38.70
N GLN A 110 -3.44 -12.76 38.46
CA GLN A 110 -2.07 -12.86 38.03
C GLN A 110 -2.00 -13.38 36.60
N VAL A 111 -1.29 -12.69 35.72
CA VAL A 111 -1.04 -13.15 34.37
C VAL A 111 0.09 -14.14 34.40
N LEU A 112 -0.19 -15.41 34.12
CA LEU A 112 0.81 -16.48 34.06
C LEU A 112 1.48 -16.59 32.70
N PHE A 113 0.77 -16.17 31.64
CA PHE A 113 1.27 -16.21 30.29
C PHE A 113 0.61 -15.10 29.46
N ALA A 114 1.36 -14.45 28.60
CA ALA A 114 0.84 -13.52 27.61
C ALA A 114 1.56 -13.74 26.28
N GLY A 115 0.80 -14.08 25.25
CA GLY A 115 1.31 -14.27 23.89
C GLY A 115 0.66 -13.29 22.95
N LEU A 116 1.43 -12.72 22.04
CA LEU A 116 0.95 -11.86 20.98
C LEU A 116 1.09 -12.59 19.65
N TYR A 117 -0.04 -12.88 19.02
CA TYR A 117 -0.09 -13.58 17.75
C TYR A 117 -0.67 -12.67 16.68
N TRP A 118 -0.09 -12.67 15.50
CA TRP A 118 -0.64 -11.93 14.36
C TRP A 118 -0.45 -12.72 13.08
N GLY A 119 -1.32 -12.48 12.13
CA GLY A 119 -1.28 -13.07 10.80
C GLY A 119 -1.44 -11.99 9.73
N ALA A 120 -0.81 -12.22 8.59
CA ALA A 120 -1.01 -11.41 7.40
C ALA A 120 -1.40 -12.33 6.24
N ASN A 121 -2.46 -11.97 5.53
CA ASN A 121 -2.80 -12.60 4.27
C ASN A 121 -2.04 -11.87 3.17
N HIS A 122 -1.27 -12.62 2.40
CA HIS A 122 -0.44 -12.08 1.33
C HIS A 122 -0.93 -12.55 -0.03
N GLN A 123 -1.27 -11.60 -0.88
CA GLN A 123 -1.53 -11.90 -2.27
C GLN A 123 -0.18 -12.11 -2.98
N GLN A 124 0.07 -13.32 -3.44
CA GLN A 124 1.22 -13.61 -4.30
C GLN A 124 1.04 -12.87 -5.62
N ASN A 125 1.71 -11.76 -5.79
CA ASN A 125 1.91 -11.18 -7.11
C ASN A 125 3.05 -11.93 -7.80
N ALA A 126 2.88 -12.23 -9.07
CA ALA A 126 3.83 -12.99 -9.90
C ALA A 126 5.20 -12.32 -10.10
N ASN A 127 5.39 -11.12 -9.58
CA ASN A 127 6.67 -10.44 -9.54
C ASN A 127 7.37 -10.78 -8.21
N SER A 128 8.49 -11.45 -8.33
CA SER A 128 9.33 -12.01 -7.28
C SER A 128 9.98 -10.99 -6.31
N ASP A 129 9.36 -9.84 -6.06
CA ASP A 129 9.81 -8.93 -5.01
C ASP A 129 9.43 -9.48 -3.64
N THR A 130 10.40 -10.07 -2.96
CA THR A 130 10.26 -10.63 -1.61
C THR A 130 10.66 -9.65 -0.51
N SER A 131 10.91 -8.38 -0.85
CA SER A 131 11.36 -7.37 0.12
C SER A 131 10.35 -7.13 1.25
N TRP A 132 9.09 -7.32 0.95
CA TRP A 132 7.98 -7.24 1.91
C TRP A 132 7.98 -8.40 2.92
N MET A 133 8.50 -9.59 2.58
CA MET A 133 8.57 -10.73 3.51
C MET A 133 9.35 -10.42 4.78
N LYS A 134 10.28 -9.49 4.72
CA LYS A 134 11.07 -9.06 5.88
C LYS A 134 10.28 -8.17 6.85
N GLN A 135 9.15 -7.64 6.45
CA GLN A 135 8.34 -6.73 7.27
C GLN A 135 7.22 -7.45 8.03
N GLU A 136 6.82 -8.63 7.60
CA GLU A 136 5.75 -9.41 8.23
C GLU A 136 6.10 -9.93 9.62
N THR A 137 7.39 -10.04 9.91
CA THR A 137 7.87 -10.42 11.23
C THR A 137 7.80 -9.30 12.26
N LYS A 138 7.35 -8.11 11.84
CA LYS A 138 7.29 -6.93 12.70
C LYS A 138 5.89 -6.33 12.70
N ILE A 139 5.42 -5.99 13.88
CA ILE A 139 4.20 -5.20 14.06
C ILE A 139 4.48 -3.97 14.91
N LYS A 140 3.61 -2.98 14.78
CA LYS A 140 3.55 -1.85 15.71
C LYS A 140 2.54 -2.18 16.80
N PHE A 141 2.99 -2.26 18.02
CA PHE A 141 2.18 -2.55 19.20
C PHE A 141 2.16 -1.37 20.16
N LYS A 142 1.01 -1.06 20.71
CA LYS A 142 0.86 0.02 21.68
C LYS A 142 0.07 -0.47 22.89
N VAL A 143 0.68 -0.33 24.06
CA VAL A 143 0.00 -0.62 25.34
C VAL A 143 -0.73 0.59 25.87
N PRO A 144 -1.78 0.42 26.69
CA PRO A 144 -2.46 1.51 27.36
C PRO A 144 -1.48 2.40 28.13
N GLY A 145 -1.67 3.71 28.03
CA GLY A 145 -0.80 4.70 28.70
C GLY A 145 0.50 5.03 27.96
N SER A 146 0.86 4.29 26.91
CA SER A 146 1.99 4.65 26.07
C SER A 146 1.63 5.77 25.09
N SER A 147 2.53 6.74 24.92
CA SER A 147 2.38 7.80 23.90
C SER A 147 2.76 7.33 22.49
N SER A 148 3.55 6.26 22.36
CA SER A 148 4.10 5.78 21.10
C SER A 148 3.88 4.28 20.87
N TYR A 149 3.89 3.89 19.61
CA TYR A 149 3.95 2.50 19.20
C TYR A 149 5.37 1.95 19.35
N GLN A 150 5.48 0.70 19.77
CA GLN A 150 6.72 -0.06 19.80
C GLN A 150 6.71 -1.05 18.63
N ILE A 151 7.87 -1.27 18.03
CA ILE A 151 8.04 -2.32 17.03
C ILE A 151 8.31 -3.62 17.78
N VAL A 152 7.42 -4.58 17.60
CA VAL A 152 7.57 -5.94 18.12
C VAL A 152 7.96 -6.84 16.96
N THR A 153 9.05 -7.59 17.13
CA THR A 153 9.53 -8.57 16.16
C THR A 153 9.13 -9.97 16.63
N SER A 154 8.61 -10.78 15.73
CA SER A 154 8.23 -12.17 16.05
C SER A 154 9.45 -13.00 16.46
N THR A 155 9.29 -13.82 17.48
CA THR A 155 10.27 -14.84 17.86
C THR A 155 10.04 -16.14 17.10
N GLN A 156 8.84 -16.37 16.63
CA GLN A 156 8.46 -17.53 15.84
C GLN A 156 7.59 -17.11 14.67
N THR A 157 7.82 -17.71 13.51
CA THR A 157 7.00 -17.54 12.32
C THR A 157 6.65 -18.90 11.75
N ASP A 158 5.38 -19.02 11.35
CA ASP A 158 4.87 -20.21 10.68
C ASP A 158 4.24 -19.81 9.34
N TYR A 159 4.27 -20.71 8.38
CA TYR A 159 3.75 -20.47 7.04
C TYR A 159 2.82 -21.61 6.64
N HIS A 160 1.57 -21.30 6.36
CA HIS A 160 0.59 -22.28 5.94
C HIS A 160 -0.27 -21.75 4.78
N ASN A 161 -0.25 -22.45 3.65
CA ASN A 161 -1.10 -22.18 2.47
C ASN A 161 -1.18 -20.70 2.04
N GLY A 162 -0.04 -20.00 1.99
CA GLY A 162 0.00 -18.58 1.63
C GLY A 162 -0.31 -17.61 2.76
N ILE A 163 -0.60 -18.11 3.95
CA ILE A 163 -0.79 -17.33 5.17
C ILE A 163 0.45 -17.47 6.03
N ARG A 164 1.03 -16.37 6.42
CA ARG A 164 2.12 -16.34 7.38
C ARG A 164 1.61 -15.93 8.74
N LEU A 165 1.82 -16.79 9.72
CA LEU A 165 1.54 -16.51 11.12
C LEU A 165 2.84 -16.16 11.81
N ALA A 166 2.84 -15.10 12.58
CA ALA A 166 3.97 -14.66 13.37
C ALA A 166 3.51 -14.40 14.80
N GLY A 167 4.34 -14.73 15.76
CA GLY A 167 4.00 -14.56 17.16
C GLY A 167 5.21 -14.28 18.04
N LEU A 168 4.94 -13.70 19.19
CA LEU A 168 5.85 -13.56 20.31
C LEU A 168 5.28 -14.42 21.47
N VAL A 169 6.08 -15.33 21.96
CA VAL A 169 5.73 -16.17 23.10
C VAL A 169 6.53 -15.70 24.32
#